data_fefa13ab22314b8eaae0c73f9eb84969
#
_entry.id   fefa13ab22314b8eaae0c73f9eb84969
#
_cell.length_a   1.000
_cell.length_b   1.000
_cell.length_c   1.000
_cell.angle_alpha   90.00
_cell.angle_beta   90.00
_cell.angle_gamma   90.00
#
_symmetry.space_group_name_H-M   'P 1'
#
loop_
_entity.id
_entity.type
_entity.pdbx_description
1 polymer ?
#
loop_
_entity_poly.entity_id
_entity_poly.type
_entity_poly.pdbx_seq_one_letter_code
_entity_poly.pdbx_strand_id
1 'polypeptide(L)'
;MAIPVLICDDSSFARKQMARSLPEGWDVELSFACNGEEAIQAIKDGKGEILFLDLTMPVLDGFGTLAQIRKEDLNTMVIVVSGDIQPEAHAEVMGLGALDFIKKPASKDKIKEVLTRFGIL
;
A
#
# COMPACT_ATOMS: atom_id res chain seq x y z
N MET A 1 15.20 14.35 1.29
CA MET A 1 14.97 13.54 0.09
C MET A 1 13.53 13.02 0.10
N ALA A 2 12.90 13.01 -1.06
CA ALA A 2 11.53 12.51 -1.18
C ALA A 2 11.50 10.99 -1.04
N ILE A 3 10.57 10.49 -0.25
CA ILE A 3 10.36 9.05 -0.07
C ILE A 3 9.53 8.51 -1.24
N PRO A 4 9.98 7.48 -1.96
CA PRO A 4 9.17 6.86 -3.00
C PRO A 4 7.96 6.16 -2.40
N VAL A 5 6.76 6.67 -2.70
CA VAL A 5 5.49 6.12 -2.24
C VAL A 5 4.68 5.64 -3.43
N LEU A 6 4.24 4.40 -3.38
CA LEU A 6 3.44 3.77 -4.42
C LEU A 6 2.03 3.51 -3.90
N ILE A 7 1.03 3.94 -4.67
CA ILE A 7 -0.37 3.63 -4.39
C ILE A 7 -0.85 2.65 -5.46
N CYS A 8 -1.28 1.46 -5.04
CA CYS A 8 -1.75 0.40 -5.91
C CYS A 8 -3.22 0.11 -5.66
N ASP A 9 -4.05 0.43 -6.65
CA ASP A 9 -5.50 0.22 -6.63
C ASP A 9 -5.98 0.26 -8.08
N ASP A 10 -6.91 -0.60 -8.47
CA ASP A 10 -7.43 -0.63 -9.84
C ASP A 10 -8.41 0.52 -10.13
N SER A 11 -8.90 1.20 -9.11
CA SER A 11 -9.81 2.34 -9.25
C SER A 11 -9.03 3.66 -9.29
N SER A 12 -9.18 4.42 -10.37
CA SER A 12 -8.55 5.75 -10.47
C SER A 12 -9.08 6.70 -9.39
N PHE A 13 -10.36 6.59 -9.05
CA PHE A 13 -10.96 7.39 -7.98
C PHE A 13 -10.29 7.06 -6.64
N ALA A 14 -10.12 5.78 -6.34
CA ALA A 14 -9.50 5.34 -5.08
C ALA A 14 -8.04 5.78 -5.00
N ARG A 15 -7.28 5.69 -6.11
CA ARG A 15 -5.90 6.17 -6.15
C ARG A 15 -5.81 7.66 -5.83
N LYS A 16 -6.69 8.47 -6.43
CA LYS A 16 -6.72 9.92 -6.20
C LYS A 16 -7.11 10.25 -4.76
N GLN A 17 -8.11 9.55 -4.23
CA GLN A 17 -8.56 9.75 -2.86
C GLN A 17 -7.43 9.41 -1.88
N MET A 18 -6.73 8.32 -2.12
CA MET A 18 -5.60 7.91 -1.29
C MET A 18 -4.49 8.96 -1.31
N ALA A 19 -4.15 9.47 -2.50
CA ALA A 19 -3.14 10.50 -2.65
C ALA A 19 -3.50 11.77 -1.87
N ARG A 20 -4.77 12.17 -1.89
CA ARG A 20 -5.25 13.34 -1.14
C ARG A 20 -5.26 13.10 0.37
N SER A 21 -5.27 11.86 0.80
CA SER A 21 -5.32 11.47 2.21
C SER A 21 -3.93 11.33 2.84
N LEU A 22 -2.87 11.51 2.06
CA LEU A 22 -1.52 11.52 2.61
C LEU A 22 -1.31 12.77 3.46
N PRO A 23 -0.48 12.69 4.52
CA PRO A 23 -0.23 13.85 5.38
C PRO A 23 0.34 15.03 4.60
N GLU A 24 -0.15 16.23 4.89
CA GLU A 24 0.36 17.46 4.30
C GLU A 24 1.81 17.68 4.72
N GLY A 25 2.61 18.16 3.78
CA GLY A 25 4.02 18.45 4.04
C GLY A 25 4.93 17.23 4.07
N TRP A 26 4.36 16.03 3.90
CA TRP A 26 5.15 14.81 3.80
C TRP A 26 5.83 14.78 2.44
N ASP A 27 7.16 14.82 2.44
CA ASP A 27 7.95 14.90 1.20
C ASP A 27 8.04 13.52 0.55
N VAL A 28 7.21 13.30 -0.45
CA VAL A 28 7.12 12.01 -1.15
C VAL A 28 7.23 12.18 -2.66
N GLU A 29 7.77 11.15 -3.30
CA GLU A 29 7.71 10.99 -4.74
C GLU A 29 6.65 9.93 -5.03
N LEU A 30 5.49 10.38 -5.51
CA LEU A 30 4.32 9.56 -5.63
C LEU A 30 4.25 8.86 -6.98
N SER A 31 3.97 7.56 -6.95
CA SER A 31 3.73 6.73 -8.14
C SER A 31 2.46 5.92 -7.95
N PHE A 32 1.90 5.42 -9.06
CA PHE A 32 0.64 4.67 -9.06
C PHE A 32 0.78 3.38 -9.83
N ALA A 33 0.03 2.37 -9.39
CA ALA A 33 -0.11 1.10 -10.09
C ALA A 33 -1.58 0.68 -10.09
N CYS A 34 -2.01 0.01 -11.14
CA CYS A 34 -3.40 -0.42 -11.32
C CYS A 34 -3.64 -1.88 -10.94
N ASN A 35 -2.59 -2.64 -10.73
CA ASN A 35 -2.66 -4.05 -10.35
C ASN A 35 -1.34 -4.48 -9.70
N GLY A 36 -1.31 -5.71 -9.19
CA GLY A 36 -0.16 -6.20 -8.46
C GLY A 36 1.10 -6.39 -9.32
N GLU A 37 0.96 -6.73 -10.59
CA GLU A 37 2.13 -6.87 -11.48
C GLU A 37 2.82 -5.53 -11.70
N GLU A 38 2.03 -4.48 -11.94
CA GLU A 38 2.57 -3.13 -12.05
C GLU A 38 3.23 -2.68 -10.75
N ALA A 39 2.62 -3.03 -9.60
CA ALA A 39 3.20 -2.69 -8.30
C ALA A 39 4.56 -3.37 -8.09
N ILE A 40 4.68 -4.66 -8.41
CA ILE A 40 5.93 -5.39 -8.29
C ILE A 40 7.01 -4.73 -9.14
N GLN A 41 6.69 -4.39 -10.40
CA GLN A 41 7.65 -3.74 -11.29
C GLN A 41 8.07 -2.37 -10.74
N ALA A 42 7.12 -1.59 -10.25
CA ALA A 42 7.42 -0.27 -9.67
C ALA A 42 8.34 -0.39 -8.44
N ILE A 43 8.12 -1.38 -7.59
CA ILE A 43 8.99 -1.64 -6.44
C ILE A 43 10.40 -1.96 -6.89
N LYS A 44 10.54 -2.82 -7.90
CA LYS A 44 11.85 -3.18 -8.48
C LYS A 44 12.56 -1.97 -9.08
N ASP A 45 11.80 -1.00 -9.59
CA ASP A 45 12.33 0.24 -10.16
C ASP A 45 12.63 1.31 -9.10
N GLY A 46 12.50 0.98 -7.82
CA GLY A 46 12.79 1.90 -6.72
C GLY A 46 11.68 2.90 -6.42
N LYS A 47 10.46 2.66 -6.89
CA LYS A 47 9.33 3.60 -6.76
C LYS A 47 8.40 3.29 -5.59
N GLY A 48 8.65 2.24 -4.84
CA GLY A 48 7.75 1.76 -3.79
C GLY A 48 8.45 1.43 -2.49
N GLU A 49 9.19 2.35 -1.93
CA GLU A 49 9.73 2.15 -0.57
C GLU A 49 8.60 1.96 0.44
N ILE A 50 7.49 2.69 0.23
CA ILE A 50 6.24 2.50 0.96
C ILE A 50 5.16 2.22 -0.06
N LEU A 51 4.39 1.15 0.16
CA LEU A 51 3.30 0.73 -0.71
C LEU A 51 1.98 0.75 0.05
N PHE A 52 1.02 1.52 -0.47
CA PHE A 52 -0.38 1.43 -0.05
C PHE A 52 -1.09 0.52 -1.03
N LEU A 53 -1.58 -0.62 -0.56
CA LEU A 53 -2.01 -1.74 -1.40
C LEU A 53 -3.47 -2.09 -1.17
N ASP A 54 -4.29 -2.05 -2.21
CA ASP A 54 -5.63 -2.61 -2.20
C ASP A 54 -5.57 -4.13 -2.35
N LEU A 55 -6.57 -4.84 -1.84
CA LEU A 55 -6.62 -6.30 -1.91
C LEU A 55 -7.33 -6.81 -3.15
N THR A 56 -8.34 -6.10 -3.64
CA THR A 56 -9.17 -6.56 -4.76
C THR A 56 -8.76 -5.87 -6.04
N MET A 57 -8.01 -6.57 -6.88
CA MET A 57 -7.51 -6.03 -8.15
C MET A 57 -7.44 -7.15 -9.19
N PRO A 58 -7.57 -6.82 -10.50
CA PRO A 58 -7.38 -7.80 -11.56
C PRO A 58 -5.89 -8.17 -11.74
N VAL A 59 -5.63 -9.19 -12.51
CA VAL A 59 -4.31 -9.69 -12.91
C VAL A 59 -3.57 -10.33 -11.73
N LEU A 60 -3.19 -9.53 -10.74
CA LEU A 60 -2.60 -10.00 -9.49
C LEU A 60 -3.20 -9.17 -8.36
N ASP A 61 -3.92 -9.82 -7.46
CA ASP A 61 -4.58 -9.14 -6.33
C ASP A 61 -3.59 -8.79 -5.22
N GLY A 62 -4.09 -8.16 -4.15
CA GLY A 62 -3.24 -7.72 -3.05
C GLY A 62 -2.60 -8.88 -2.28
N PHE A 63 -3.32 -9.99 -2.09
CA PHE A 63 -2.75 -11.16 -1.44
C PHE A 63 -1.60 -11.74 -2.26
N GLY A 64 -1.80 -11.88 -3.56
CA GLY A 64 -0.77 -12.36 -4.48
C GLY A 64 0.42 -11.42 -4.56
N THR A 65 0.17 -10.11 -4.51
CA THR A 65 1.22 -9.10 -4.50
C THR A 65 2.09 -9.23 -3.24
N LEU A 66 1.47 -9.36 -2.06
CA LEU A 66 2.20 -9.56 -0.81
C LEU A 66 3.03 -10.84 -0.84
N ALA A 67 2.44 -11.94 -1.34
CA ALA A 67 3.15 -13.21 -1.46
C ALA A 67 4.38 -13.09 -2.37
N GLN A 68 4.25 -12.38 -3.48
CA GLN A 68 5.33 -12.15 -4.42
C GLN A 68 6.44 -11.29 -3.81
N ILE A 69 6.08 -10.22 -3.10
CA ILE A 69 7.04 -9.35 -2.39
C ILE A 69 7.86 -10.19 -1.41
N ARG A 70 7.20 -11.06 -0.66
CA ARG A 70 7.87 -11.92 0.32
C ARG A 70 8.77 -12.94 -0.35
N LYS A 71 8.27 -13.59 -1.42
CA LYS A 71 9.02 -14.61 -2.15
C LYS A 71 10.30 -14.06 -2.78
N GLU A 72 10.23 -12.85 -3.34
CA GLU A 72 11.37 -12.20 -3.98
C GLU A 72 12.17 -11.32 -3.03
N ASP A 73 11.79 -11.27 -1.77
CA ASP A 73 12.44 -10.45 -0.74
C ASP A 73 12.61 -8.99 -1.17
N LEU A 74 11.54 -8.43 -1.72
CA LEU A 74 11.54 -7.05 -2.21
C LEU A 74 11.52 -6.07 -1.03
N ASN A 75 12.30 -5.01 -1.16
CA ASN A 75 12.44 -4.01 -0.10
C ASN A 75 11.33 -2.96 -0.19
N THR A 76 10.25 -3.20 0.50
CA THR A 76 9.10 -2.30 0.58
C THR A 76 8.37 -2.49 1.91
N MET A 77 7.81 -1.40 2.42
CA MET A 77 6.93 -1.45 3.59
C MET A 77 5.49 -1.35 3.08
N VAL A 78 4.66 -2.35 3.38
CA VAL A 78 3.32 -2.44 2.82
C VAL A 78 2.27 -2.12 3.88
N ILE A 79 1.40 -1.16 3.55
CA ILE A 79 0.20 -0.85 4.33
C ILE A 79 -0.99 -1.20 3.45
N VAL A 80 -1.79 -2.17 3.87
CA VAL A 80 -2.97 -2.59 3.13
C VAL A 80 -4.11 -1.62 3.39
N VAL A 81 -4.80 -1.20 2.32
CA VAL A 81 -5.97 -0.32 2.42
C VAL A 81 -7.10 -1.00 1.66
N SER A 82 -8.11 -1.51 2.37
CA SER A 82 -9.16 -2.33 1.76
C SER A 82 -10.51 -2.11 2.40
N GLY A 83 -11.56 -2.35 1.60
CA GLY A 83 -12.93 -2.41 2.09
C GLY A 83 -13.29 -3.76 2.70
N ASP A 84 -12.45 -4.78 2.53
CA ASP A 84 -12.66 -6.10 3.12
C ASP A 84 -12.32 -6.04 4.61
N ILE A 85 -13.34 -6.25 5.44
CA ILE A 85 -13.24 -6.14 6.89
C ILE A 85 -13.26 -7.48 7.60
N GLN A 86 -13.21 -8.59 6.85
CA GLN A 86 -13.25 -9.91 7.46
C GLN A 86 -11.97 -10.19 8.24
N PRO A 87 -12.08 -10.77 9.46
CA PRO A 87 -10.90 -11.08 10.26
C PRO A 87 -9.89 -11.98 9.56
N GLU A 88 -10.37 -12.89 8.70
CA GLU A 88 -9.52 -13.79 7.94
C GLU A 88 -8.62 -13.02 6.97
N ALA A 89 -9.16 -12.02 6.29
CA ALA A 89 -8.37 -11.18 5.35
C ALA A 89 -7.30 -10.40 6.11
N HIS A 90 -7.67 -9.81 7.24
CA HIS A 90 -6.73 -9.09 8.08
C HIS A 90 -5.58 -10.00 8.55
N ALA A 91 -5.92 -11.17 9.09
CA ALA A 91 -4.93 -12.13 9.55
C ALA A 91 -4.00 -12.59 8.42
N GLU A 92 -4.56 -12.83 7.23
CA GLU A 92 -3.78 -13.28 6.08
C GLU A 92 -2.76 -12.25 5.64
N VAL A 93 -3.16 -10.96 5.50
CA VAL A 93 -2.22 -9.93 5.05
C VAL A 93 -1.12 -9.68 6.08
N MET A 94 -1.45 -9.73 7.36
CA MET A 94 -0.43 -9.58 8.41
C MET A 94 0.52 -10.77 8.40
N GLY A 95 0.02 -11.98 8.17
CA GLY A 95 0.85 -13.18 8.02
C GLY A 95 1.74 -13.15 6.79
N LEU A 96 1.36 -12.41 5.75
CA LEU A 96 2.15 -12.23 4.53
C LEU A 96 3.14 -11.07 4.62
N GLY A 97 3.20 -10.38 5.75
CA GLY A 97 4.23 -9.38 5.99
C GLY A 97 3.78 -7.92 5.87
N ALA A 98 2.47 -7.65 5.76
CA ALA A 98 1.99 -6.27 5.80
C ALA A 98 2.31 -5.64 7.17
N LEU A 99 2.68 -4.37 7.17
CA LEU A 99 2.90 -3.63 8.42
C LEU A 99 1.59 -3.37 9.15
N ASP A 100 0.56 -2.99 8.41
CA ASP A 100 -0.74 -2.66 8.99
C ASP A 100 -1.83 -2.75 7.93
N PHE A 101 -3.07 -2.60 8.39
CA PHE A 101 -4.28 -2.69 7.60
C PHE A 101 -5.17 -1.49 7.92
N ILE A 102 -5.54 -0.72 6.90
CA ILE A 102 -6.46 0.40 7.04
C ILE A 102 -7.75 0.07 6.31
N LYS A 103 -8.89 0.15 7.01
CA LYS A 103 -10.20 -0.03 6.40
C LYS A 103 -10.57 1.18 5.56
N LYS A 104 -11.04 0.96 4.33
CA LYS A 104 -11.58 2.03 3.49
C LYS A 104 -12.90 2.58 4.07
N PRO A 105 -13.15 3.86 3.92
CA PRO A 105 -12.29 4.88 3.31
C PRO A 105 -11.13 5.25 4.24
N ALA A 106 -9.93 5.36 3.67
CA ALA A 106 -8.77 5.81 4.43
C ALA A 106 -8.90 7.31 4.70
N SER A 107 -8.61 7.71 5.93
CA SER A 107 -8.61 9.12 6.31
C SER A 107 -7.18 9.59 6.56
N LYS A 108 -6.96 10.91 6.48
CA LYS A 108 -5.66 11.50 6.81
C LYS A 108 -5.21 11.10 8.21
N ASP A 109 -6.13 11.09 9.16
CA ASP A 109 -5.82 10.77 10.56
C ASP A 109 -5.36 9.33 10.71
N LYS A 110 -6.04 8.39 10.07
CA LYS A 110 -5.67 6.97 10.12
C LYS A 110 -4.31 6.72 9.48
N ILE A 111 -4.08 7.33 8.32
CA ILE A 111 -2.81 7.18 7.61
C ILE A 111 -1.67 7.76 8.45
N LYS A 112 -1.86 8.97 8.98
CA LYS A 112 -0.87 9.62 9.83
C LYS A 112 -0.56 8.79 11.07
N GLU A 113 -1.59 8.22 11.70
CA GLU A 113 -1.44 7.37 12.87
C GLU A 113 -0.55 6.16 12.57
N VAL A 114 -0.82 5.46 11.47
CA VAL A 114 -0.03 4.29 11.07
C VAL A 114 1.41 4.67 10.76
N LEU A 115 1.61 5.72 9.97
CA LEU A 115 2.95 6.17 9.61
C LEU A 115 3.76 6.60 10.84
N THR A 116 3.12 7.27 11.79
CA THR A 116 3.76 7.68 13.03
C THR A 116 4.11 6.47 13.90
N ARG A 117 3.21 5.50 13.99
CA ARG A 117 3.43 4.28 14.78
C ARG A 117 4.66 3.52 14.34
N PHE A 118 4.92 3.48 13.04
CA PHE A 118 6.06 2.75 12.49
C PHE A 118 7.30 3.63 12.26
N GLY A 119 7.28 4.85 12.78
CA GLY A 119 8.45 5.72 12.71
C GLY A 119 8.73 6.30 11.32
N ILE A 120 7.74 6.29 10.43
CA ILE A 120 7.88 6.82 9.07
C ILE A 120 7.68 8.35 9.07
N LEU A 121 6.84 8.82 9.96
CA LEU A 121 6.61 10.25 10.18
C LEU A 121 7.17 10.69 11.51
#